data_420a4494df8c25ff00d21fccda2fd1c0
#
_entry.id   420a4494df8c25ff00d21fccda2fd1c0
#
_cell.length_a   1.000
_cell.length_b   1.000
_cell.length_c   1.000
_cell.angle_alpha   90.00
_cell.angle_beta   90.00
_cell.angle_gamma   90.00
#
_symmetry.space_group_name_H-M   'P 1'
#
loop_
_entity.id
_entity.type
_entity.pdbx_description
1 polymer ?
#
loop_
_entity_poly.entity_id
_entity_poly.type
_entity_poly.pdbx_seq_one_letter_code
_entity_poly.pdbx_strand_id
1 'polypeptide(L)'
;MNRLRICLLCLLAFGLRAQAQTSREELLSHMELTAGNYANYPVPTGHLTPAPEGYEPFYISHYGRHGARYMTSDKHYKRVREALDSARTLGILTEYGKDVRKRIKVAAADAKDRAGELTELGARQHRAIARRMFDNYPSLLSRPLFVKANASNSRRVMLSMANFVLELKTLNPSLDFWMDASEHDLYYIKSNKSIVVPDNDTDDKLYSKLKKFRQKMMAWTPGMKAMFTDPERAATFIDPYTFADDMYNIAADMYCVPELGVHFDDVFGEEGMINGFRSYNAAWCLWEGLMPGAKASNIRLYPLLQNFLDEADEVIASGGCGLRLRFGHDSVVLPMAFNFGFPEAVNGTDDMENLHKSFSILRLIPMAANIQLVFFRKEGSDDILVKFLMNENETSIPIDTDCYPFYHWSDVSRYYRDMIESAHLTYQTPDEDDD
;
A
#
# COMPACT_ATOMS: atom_id res chain seq x y z
N MET A 1 14.80 35.42 -19.67
CA MET A 1 15.01 34.39 -18.61
C MET A 1 13.72 33.83 -18.02
N ASN A 2 12.65 34.62 -17.84
CA ASN A 2 11.40 34.14 -17.20
C ASN A 2 10.55 33.15 -18.01
N ARG A 3 10.56 33.20 -19.34
CA ARG A 3 9.77 32.25 -20.16
C ARG A 3 10.31 30.82 -20.18
N LEU A 4 11.60 30.63 -20.04
CA LEU A 4 12.23 29.30 -20.01
C LEU A 4 11.99 28.59 -18.64
N ARG A 5 11.95 29.36 -17.55
CA ARG A 5 11.64 28.82 -16.20
C ARG A 5 10.17 28.38 -16.07
N ILE A 6 9.24 29.11 -16.70
CA ILE A 6 7.81 28.75 -16.70
C ILE A 6 7.58 27.46 -17.52
N CYS A 7 8.26 27.29 -18.66
CA CYS A 7 8.18 26.04 -19.44
C CYS A 7 8.77 24.84 -18.70
N LEU A 8 9.84 25.02 -17.93
CA LEU A 8 10.45 23.92 -17.15
C LEU A 8 9.55 23.49 -15.96
N LEU A 9 8.95 24.44 -15.27
CA LEU A 9 7.97 24.19 -14.20
C LEU A 9 6.68 23.51 -14.74
N CYS A 10 6.20 23.93 -15.93
CA CYS A 10 5.07 23.25 -16.56
C CYS A 10 5.42 21.82 -17.01
N LEU A 11 6.63 21.57 -17.50
CA LEU A 11 7.08 20.23 -17.88
C LEU A 11 7.28 19.30 -16.68
N LEU A 12 7.77 19.80 -15.54
CA LEU A 12 7.85 19.06 -14.29
C LEU A 12 6.44 18.75 -13.71
N ALA A 13 5.53 19.72 -13.75
CA ALA A 13 4.14 19.50 -13.30
C ALA A 13 3.37 18.52 -14.21
N PHE A 14 3.67 18.47 -15.51
CA PHE A 14 3.11 17.49 -16.45
C PHE A 14 3.71 16.09 -16.24
N GLY A 15 5.01 16.00 -15.96
CA GLY A 15 5.68 14.72 -15.67
C GLY A 15 5.18 14.07 -14.37
N LEU A 16 4.96 14.86 -13.33
CA LEU A 16 4.44 14.38 -12.03
C LEU A 16 2.97 13.92 -12.12
N ARG A 17 2.13 14.59 -12.93
CA ARG A 17 0.75 14.15 -13.17
C ARG A 17 0.66 12.82 -13.93
N ALA A 18 1.61 12.51 -14.80
CA ALA A 18 1.62 11.27 -15.57
C ALA A 18 1.88 10.02 -14.68
N GLN A 19 2.60 10.17 -13.56
CA GLN A 19 2.89 9.05 -12.64
C GLN A 19 1.68 8.64 -11.77
N ALA A 20 0.80 9.58 -11.42
CA ALA A 20 -0.39 9.28 -10.61
C ALA A 20 -1.51 8.60 -11.42
N GLN A 21 -1.50 8.77 -12.73
CA GLN A 21 -2.55 8.26 -13.62
C GLN A 21 -2.36 6.78 -13.93
N THR A 22 -3.41 5.98 -13.71
CA THR A 22 -3.50 4.61 -14.22
C THR A 22 -4.35 4.61 -15.47
N SER A 23 -3.74 4.39 -16.64
CA SER A 23 -4.46 4.39 -17.89
C SER A 23 -5.19 3.07 -18.14
N ARG A 24 -6.25 3.11 -18.96
CA ARG A 24 -6.96 1.90 -19.37
C ARG A 24 -6.04 1.00 -20.20
N GLU A 25 -5.21 1.57 -21.06
CA GLU A 25 -4.25 0.84 -21.89
C GLU A 25 -3.21 0.10 -21.05
N GLU A 26 -2.74 0.71 -19.97
CA GLU A 26 -1.83 0.06 -19.01
C GLU A 26 -2.50 -1.14 -18.34
N LEU A 27 -3.73 -0.98 -17.85
CA LEU A 27 -4.48 -2.08 -17.23
C LEU A 27 -4.78 -3.22 -18.22
N LEU A 28 -5.03 -2.91 -19.50
CA LEU A 28 -5.27 -3.92 -20.53
C LEU A 28 -4.01 -4.67 -20.94
N SER A 29 -2.84 -4.00 -20.92
CA SER A 29 -1.57 -4.65 -21.22
C SER A 29 -1.01 -5.45 -20.04
N HIS A 30 -1.49 -5.17 -18.82
CA HIS A 30 -1.04 -5.75 -17.57
C HIS A 30 -2.23 -6.03 -16.65
N MET A 31 -3.01 -7.07 -16.98
CA MET A 31 -4.26 -7.39 -16.25
C MET A 31 -4.04 -7.66 -14.76
N GLU A 32 -2.87 -8.14 -14.37
CA GLU A 32 -2.47 -8.32 -12.97
C GLU A 32 -2.53 -7.02 -12.14
N LEU A 33 -2.40 -5.88 -12.79
CA LEU A 33 -2.50 -4.57 -12.13
C LEU A 33 -3.94 -4.25 -11.69
N THR A 34 -4.94 -4.86 -12.33
CA THR A 34 -6.34 -4.70 -11.94
C THR A 34 -6.65 -5.30 -10.56
N ALA A 35 -5.74 -6.08 -10.00
CA ALA A 35 -5.83 -6.59 -8.62
C ALA A 35 -5.71 -5.47 -7.55
N GLY A 36 -5.36 -4.24 -7.94
CA GLY A 36 -5.31 -3.08 -7.04
C GLY A 36 -4.28 -3.26 -5.92
N ASN A 37 -4.72 -3.24 -4.67
CA ASN A 37 -3.81 -3.46 -3.52
C ASN A 37 -3.33 -4.91 -3.37
N TYR A 38 -3.83 -5.87 -4.15
CA TYR A 38 -3.30 -7.23 -4.29
C TYR A 38 -2.29 -7.34 -5.45
N ALA A 39 -2.10 -6.29 -6.24
CA ALA A 39 -1.09 -6.29 -7.31
C ALA A 39 0.30 -6.57 -6.74
N ASN A 40 1.11 -7.25 -7.54
CA ASN A 40 2.48 -7.56 -7.16
C ASN A 40 3.33 -6.29 -7.06
N TYR A 41 4.36 -6.34 -6.24
CA TYR A 41 5.32 -5.25 -6.11
C TYR A 41 5.97 -4.95 -7.47
N PRO A 42 5.90 -3.71 -7.98
CA PRO A 42 6.53 -3.36 -9.24
C PRO A 42 8.06 -3.37 -9.07
N VAL A 43 8.77 -3.86 -10.08
CA VAL A 43 10.23 -3.70 -10.11
C VAL A 43 10.53 -2.26 -10.52
N PRO A 44 11.25 -1.46 -9.69
CA PRO A 44 11.63 -0.11 -10.06
C PRO A 44 12.49 -0.11 -11.33
N THR A 45 12.16 0.77 -12.27
CA THR A 45 12.88 0.89 -13.57
C THR A 45 13.75 2.13 -13.64
N GLY A 46 13.57 3.08 -12.71
CA GLY A 46 14.32 4.33 -12.62
C GLY A 46 15.68 4.15 -11.94
N HIS A 47 16.64 5.00 -12.30
CA HIS A 47 17.86 5.18 -11.54
C HIS A 47 17.66 6.28 -10.50
N LEU A 48 18.10 6.05 -9.27
CA LEU A 48 18.09 7.07 -8.24
C LEU A 48 19.13 8.16 -8.57
N THR A 49 18.76 9.41 -8.37
CA THR A 49 19.65 10.55 -8.51
C THR A 49 20.85 10.39 -7.55
N PRO A 50 22.09 10.46 -8.03
CA PRO A 50 23.26 10.39 -7.15
C PRO A 50 23.24 11.47 -6.10
N ALA A 51 23.89 11.21 -4.95
CA ALA A 51 24.08 12.22 -3.92
C ALA A 51 24.86 13.43 -4.48
N PRO A 52 24.56 14.67 -4.04
CA PRO A 52 25.36 15.83 -4.38
C PRO A 52 26.81 15.65 -3.96
N GLU A 53 27.73 16.37 -4.61
CA GLU A 53 29.17 16.24 -4.39
C GLU A 53 29.55 16.40 -2.91
N GLY A 54 30.25 15.39 -2.39
CA GLY A 54 30.70 15.32 -1.01
C GLY A 54 29.67 14.85 0.00
N TYR A 55 28.42 14.59 -0.40
CA TYR A 55 27.40 13.99 0.44
C TYR A 55 27.41 12.46 0.34
N GLU A 56 27.33 11.81 1.49
CA GLU A 56 27.24 10.34 1.58
C GLU A 56 26.04 9.90 2.42
N PRO A 57 25.37 8.79 2.06
CA PRO A 57 24.28 8.24 2.84
C PRO A 57 24.79 7.75 4.20
N PHE A 58 24.08 8.11 5.29
CA PHE A 58 24.45 7.69 6.65
C PHE A 58 23.29 7.07 7.43
N TYR A 59 22.04 7.33 7.03
CA TYR A 59 20.86 6.79 7.70
C TYR A 59 19.75 6.52 6.71
N ILE A 60 19.05 5.39 6.89
CA ILE A 60 17.83 5.06 6.14
C ILE A 60 16.71 4.76 7.14
N SER A 61 15.58 5.44 6.97
CA SER A 61 14.36 5.23 7.73
C SER A 61 13.28 4.68 6.79
N HIS A 62 12.79 3.47 7.09
CA HIS A 62 11.91 2.71 6.20
C HIS A 62 10.61 2.32 6.93
N TYR A 63 9.50 2.34 6.19
CA TYR A 63 8.26 1.65 6.56
C TYR A 63 7.75 0.83 5.38
N GLY A 64 7.56 -0.48 5.57
CA GLY A 64 7.09 -1.41 4.54
C GLY A 64 5.77 -2.09 4.91
N ARG A 65 4.89 -2.26 3.93
CA ARG A 65 3.75 -3.16 3.97
C ARG A 65 4.24 -4.61 3.91
N HIS A 66 3.52 -5.57 4.53
CA HIS A 66 3.76 -7.00 4.31
C HIS A 66 3.73 -7.37 2.81
N GLY A 67 4.42 -8.43 2.43
CA GLY A 67 4.42 -8.98 1.07
C GLY A 67 3.11 -9.66 0.67
N ALA A 68 3.08 -10.22 -0.53
CA ALA A 68 1.95 -11.01 -1.03
C ALA A 68 1.52 -12.06 0.00
N ARG A 69 0.20 -12.23 0.15
CA ARG A 69 -0.40 -13.05 1.21
C ARG A 69 -1.69 -13.68 0.75
N TYR A 70 -2.11 -14.74 1.40
CA TYR A 70 -3.47 -15.28 1.30
C TYR A 70 -4.49 -14.27 1.84
N MET A 71 -5.75 -14.37 1.38
CA MET A 71 -6.84 -13.57 1.93
C MET A 71 -6.89 -13.68 3.46
N THR A 72 -7.28 -12.60 4.14
CA THR A 72 -7.32 -12.56 5.61
C THR A 72 -8.48 -13.36 6.22
N SER A 73 -9.38 -13.86 5.38
CA SER A 73 -10.54 -14.66 5.80
C SER A 73 -10.96 -15.60 4.67
N ASP A 74 -11.45 -16.78 5.00
CA ASP A 74 -12.02 -17.77 4.07
C ASP A 74 -13.48 -17.48 3.66
N LYS A 75 -14.08 -16.42 4.23
CA LYS A 75 -15.50 -16.07 4.01
C LYS A 75 -15.88 -15.90 2.53
N HIS A 76 -14.99 -15.33 1.71
CA HIS A 76 -15.22 -15.13 0.28
C HIS A 76 -15.33 -16.47 -0.45
N TYR A 77 -14.37 -17.38 -0.21
CA TYR A 77 -14.42 -18.74 -0.76
C TYR A 77 -15.68 -19.48 -0.31
N LYS A 78 -16.04 -19.37 0.98
CA LYS A 78 -17.21 -20.04 1.53
C LYS A 78 -18.49 -19.58 0.85
N ARG A 79 -18.74 -18.25 0.77
CA ARG A 79 -19.97 -17.70 0.16
C ARG A 79 -20.07 -18.05 -1.33
N VAL A 80 -19.00 -17.92 -2.10
CA VAL A 80 -19.00 -18.28 -3.53
C VAL A 80 -19.26 -19.77 -3.72
N ARG A 81 -18.64 -20.63 -2.91
CA ARG A 81 -18.91 -22.09 -2.98
C ARG A 81 -20.36 -22.42 -2.67
N GLU A 82 -20.93 -21.86 -1.62
CA GLU A 82 -22.33 -22.06 -1.24
C GLU A 82 -23.28 -21.62 -2.34
N ALA A 83 -23.03 -20.47 -2.98
CA ALA A 83 -23.81 -19.97 -4.10
C ALA A 83 -23.76 -20.94 -5.30
N LEU A 84 -22.57 -21.39 -5.70
CA LEU A 84 -22.39 -22.31 -6.82
C LEU A 84 -22.86 -23.72 -6.49
N ASP A 85 -22.78 -24.18 -5.24
CA ASP A 85 -23.33 -25.48 -4.81
C ASP A 85 -24.87 -25.47 -4.83
N SER A 86 -25.50 -24.35 -4.44
CA SER A 86 -26.95 -24.16 -4.54
C SER A 86 -27.42 -24.17 -5.99
N ALA A 87 -26.74 -23.44 -6.88
CA ALA A 87 -27.05 -23.42 -8.31
C ALA A 87 -26.89 -24.81 -8.95
N ARG A 88 -25.88 -25.57 -8.54
CA ARG A 88 -25.68 -26.94 -8.98
C ARG A 88 -26.84 -27.85 -8.53
N THR A 89 -27.24 -27.73 -7.27
CA THR A 89 -28.34 -28.53 -6.71
C THR A 89 -29.66 -28.24 -7.41
N LEU A 90 -29.89 -26.98 -7.80
CA LEU A 90 -31.07 -26.57 -8.59
C LEU A 90 -30.98 -26.91 -10.09
N GLY A 91 -29.87 -27.50 -10.54
CA GLY A 91 -29.68 -27.90 -11.93
C GLY A 91 -29.50 -26.76 -12.92
N ILE A 92 -29.16 -25.55 -12.45
CA ILE A 92 -29.00 -24.35 -13.29
C ILE A 92 -27.52 -23.95 -13.53
N LEU A 93 -26.58 -24.78 -13.14
CA LEU A 93 -25.16 -24.54 -13.39
C LEU A 93 -24.73 -25.05 -14.76
N THR A 94 -24.18 -24.21 -15.62
CA THR A 94 -23.63 -24.59 -16.93
C THR A 94 -22.34 -25.41 -16.78
N GLU A 95 -21.80 -25.98 -17.88
CA GLU A 95 -20.46 -26.61 -17.82
C GLU A 95 -19.37 -25.63 -17.46
N TYR A 96 -19.45 -24.38 -17.96
CA TYR A 96 -18.55 -23.30 -17.55
C TYR A 96 -18.66 -22.99 -16.05
N GLY A 97 -19.89 -22.90 -15.53
CA GLY A 97 -20.11 -22.70 -14.09
C GLY A 97 -19.58 -23.86 -13.23
N LYS A 98 -19.64 -25.10 -13.75
CA LYS A 98 -19.02 -26.27 -13.07
C LYS A 98 -17.49 -26.16 -13.06
N ASP A 99 -16.87 -25.66 -14.12
CA ASP A 99 -15.44 -25.44 -14.20
C ASP A 99 -15.01 -24.33 -13.19
N VAL A 100 -15.68 -23.16 -13.21
CA VAL A 100 -15.42 -22.09 -12.22
C VAL A 100 -15.54 -22.63 -10.79
N ARG A 101 -16.59 -23.40 -10.48
CA ARG A 101 -16.76 -24.04 -9.18
C ARG A 101 -15.60 -24.98 -8.82
N LYS A 102 -15.05 -25.73 -9.79
CA LYS A 102 -13.88 -26.58 -9.58
C LYS A 102 -12.64 -25.73 -9.23
N ARG A 103 -12.39 -24.65 -9.99
CA ARG A 103 -11.28 -23.69 -9.71
C ARG A 103 -11.41 -23.06 -8.33
N ILE A 104 -12.59 -22.63 -7.91
CA ILE A 104 -12.86 -22.10 -6.55
C ILE A 104 -12.54 -23.15 -5.47
N LYS A 105 -12.86 -24.42 -5.70
CA LYS A 105 -12.53 -25.50 -4.75
C LYS A 105 -11.03 -25.71 -4.62
N VAL A 106 -10.28 -25.63 -5.72
CA VAL A 106 -8.83 -25.74 -5.71
C VAL A 106 -8.22 -24.57 -4.93
N ALA A 107 -8.62 -23.33 -5.23
CA ALA A 107 -8.14 -22.15 -4.53
C ALA A 107 -8.49 -22.17 -3.03
N ALA A 108 -9.71 -22.56 -2.68
CA ALA A 108 -10.14 -22.68 -1.28
C ALA A 108 -9.41 -23.82 -0.53
N ALA A 109 -9.05 -24.90 -1.20
CA ALA A 109 -8.30 -26.00 -0.59
C ALA A 109 -6.84 -25.60 -0.31
N ASP A 110 -6.22 -24.85 -1.22
CA ASP A 110 -4.86 -24.31 -1.01
C ASP A 110 -4.84 -23.26 0.09
N ALA A 111 -5.85 -22.37 0.15
CA ALA A 111 -5.93 -21.31 1.17
C ALA A 111 -6.34 -21.83 2.57
N LYS A 112 -6.73 -23.12 2.69
CA LYS A 112 -7.20 -23.68 3.96
C LYS A 112 -6.13 -23.57 5.04
N ASP A 113 -6.53 -23.02 6.21
CA ASP A 113 -5.68 -22.81 7.40
C ASP A 113 -4.52 -21.82 7.15
N ARG A 114 -4.57 -21.05 6.04
CA ARG A 114 -3.57 -20.03 5.66
C ARG A 114 -4.12 -18.60 5.63
N ALA A 115 -5.23 -18.34 6.31
CA ALA A 115 -5.85 -17.01 6.30
C ALA A 115 -4.86 -15.91 6.75
N GLY A 116 -4.57 -14.98 5.83
CA GLY A 116 -3.66 -13.86 6.06
C GLY A 116 -2.17 -14.23 6.15
N GLU A 117 -1.77 -15.47 5.85
CA GLU A 117 -0.36 -15.88 5.86
C GLU A 117 0.40 -15.34 4.66
N LEU A 118 1.69 -15.04 4.88
CA LEU A 118 2.61 -14.61 3.82
C LEU A 118 2.78 -15.75 2.81
N THR A 119 2.73 -15.43 1.51
CA THR A 119 3.05 -16.39 0.45
C THR A 119 4.54 -16.44 0.18
N GLU A 120 4.99 -17.45 -0.58
CA GLU A 120 6.38 -17.52 -1.03
C GLU A 120 6.75 -16.31 -1.90
N LEU A 121 5.82 -15.85 -2.74
CA LEU A 121 5.99 -14.62 -3.51
C LEU A 121 6.22 -13.41 -2.58
N GLY A 122 5.45 -13.28 -1.50
CA GLY A 122 5.63 -12.20 -0.53
C GLY A 122 6.99 -12.23 0.16
N ALA A 123 7.49 -13.41 0.47
CA ALA A 123 8.85 -13.58 1.00
C ALA A 123 9.93 -13.15 -0.03
N ARG A 124 9.77 -13.55 -1.31
CA ARG A 124 10.68 -13.14 -2.39
C ARG A 124 10.66 -11.63 -2.62
N GLN A 125 9.48 -10.98 -2.53
CA GLN A 125 9.34 -9.52 -2.66
C GLN A 125 10.22 -8.79 -1.64
N HIS A 126 10.15 -9.16 -0.37
CA HIS A 126 10.95 -8.52 0.69
C HIS A 126 12.45 -8.77 0.54
N ARG A 127 12.87 -9.98 0.16
CA ARG A 127 14.27 -10.26 -0.15
C ARG A 127 14.78 -9.40 -1.32
N ALA A 128 13.98 -9.25 -2.37
CA ALA A 128 14.35 -8.43 -3.52
C ALA A 128 14.47 -6.93 -3.18
N ILE A 129 13.56 -6.39 -2.36
CA ILE A 129 13.64 -4.99 -1.90
C ILE A 129 14.88 -4.78 -1.04
N ALA A 130 15.17 -5.70 -0.11
CA ALA A 130 16.36 -5.63 0.74
C ALA A 130 17.65 -5.62 -0.08
N ARG A 131 17.73 -6.49 -1.11
CA ARG A 131 18.88 -6.53 -2.03
C ARG A 131 19.06 -5.22 -2.78
N ARG A 132 18.00 -4.67 -3.37
CA ARG A 132 18.08 -3.38 -4.08
C ARG A 132 18.44 -2.23 -3.14
N MET A 133 17.94 -2.22 -1.89
CA MET A 133 18.37 -1.24 -0.89
C MET A 133 19.87 -1.35 -0.64
N PHE A 134 20.41 -2.56 -0.51
CA PHE A 134 21.83 -2.80 -0.34
C PHE A 134 22.64 -2.32 -1.56
N ASP A 135 22.18 -2.65 -2.76
CA ASP A 135 22.85 -2.30 -4.01
C ASP A 135 22.84 -0.79 -4.27
N ASN A 136 21.78 -0.08 -3.83
CA ASN A 136 21.65 1.37 -3.98
C ASN A 136 22.50 2.16 -2.96
N TYR A 137 22.80 1.59 -1.79
CA TYR A 137 23.50 2.30 -0.72
C TYR A 137 24.67 1.47 -0.13
N PRO A 138 25.61 0.98 -0.98
CA PRO A 138 26.67 0.09 -0.55
C PRO A 138 27.65 0.75 0.41
N SER A 139 27.92 2.06 0.30
CA SER A 139 28.80 2.81 1.22
C SER A 139 28.27 2.81 2.67
N LEU A 140 26.95 2.74 2.86
CA LEU A 140 26.34 2.60 4.17
C LEU A 140 26.22 1.14 4.61
N LEU A 141 25.74 0.25 3.74
CA LEU A 141 25.29 -1.08 4.13
C LEU A 141 26.38 -2.17 4.07
N SER A 142 27.55 -1.90 3.45
CA SER A 142 28.67 -2.86 3.41
C SER A 142 29.57 -2.86 4.65
N ARG A 143 29.35 -1.92 5.59
CA ARG A 143 30.13 -1.81 6.85
C ARG A 143 29.34 -2.38 8.03
N PRO A 144 29.99 -2.63 9.19
CA PRO A 144 29.29 -2.94 10.43
C PRO A 144 28.28 -1.83 10.74
N LEU A 145 27.03 -2.19 10.99
CA LEU A 145 25.95 -1.25 11.24
C LEU A 145 24.91 -1.89 12.15
N PHE A 146 24.39 -1.10 13.11
CA PHE A 146 23.24 -1.52 13.90
C PHE A 146 21.95 -1.26 13.13
N VAL A 147 21.09 -2.26 13.07
CA VAL A 147 19.80 -2.24 12.38
C VAL A 147 18.69 -2.50 13.38
N LYS A 148 17.84 -1.51 13.59
CA LYS A 148 16.64 -1.65 14.43
C LYS A 148 15.45 -1.95 13.53
N ALA A 149 14.77 -3.09 13.74
CA ALA A 149 13.65 -3.55 12.94
C ALA A 149 12.43 -3.84 13.83
N ASN A 150 11.30 -3.18 13.56
CA ASN A 150 10.04 -3.42 14.26
C ASN A 150 8.96 -3.83 13.28
N ALA A 151 8.06 -4.72 13.72
CA ALA A 151 6.92 -5.18 12.96
C ALA A 151 5.64 -5.05 13.77
N SER A 152 4.50 -4.93 13.09
CA SER A 152 3.23 -5.18 13.77
C SER A 152 3.13 -6.66 14.17
N ASN A 153 2.32 -6.95 15.18
CA ASN A 153 2.13 -8.30 15.75
C ASN A 153 1.37 -9.30 14.84
N SER A 154 1.28 -9.04 13.53
CA SER A 154 0.69 -9.97 12.56
C SER A 154 1.75 -10.91 11.98
N ARG A 155 1.49 -12.22 11.93
CA ARG A 155 2.44 -13.24 11.44
C ARG A 155 3.04 -12.89 10.08
N ARG A 156 2.22 -12.49 9.09
CA ARG A 156 2.71 -12.09 7.76
C ARG A 156 3.68 -10.90 7.81
N VAL A 157 3.47 -9.96 8.73
CA VAL A 157 4.33 -8.78 8.87
C VAL A 157 5.67 -9.16 9.51
N MET A 158 5.64 -9.97 10.57
CA MET A 158 6.85 -10.49 11.20
C MET A 158 7.69 -11.32 10.21
N LEU A 159 7.04 -12.18 9.40
CA LEU A 159 7.73 -12.97 8.38
C LEU A 159 8.26 -12.09 7.23
N SER A 160 7.57 -11.00 6.87
CA SER A 160 8.07 -10.02 5.91
C SER A 160 9.35 -9.34 6.43
N MET A 161 9.34 -8.86 7.67
CA MET A 161 10.52 -8.33 8.35
C MET A 161 11.66 -9.34 8.37
N ALA A 162 11.38 -10.57 8.79
CA ALA A 162 12.40 -11.63 8.86
C ALA A 162 13.06 -11.91 7.50
N ASN A 163 12.28 -12.00 6.41
CA ASN A 163 12.83 -12.22 5.06
C ASN A 163 13.69 -11.04 4.60
N PHE A 164 13.30 -9.80 4.91
CA PHE A 164 14.09 -8.61 4.60
C PHE A 164 15.42 -8.61 5.36
N VAL A 165 15.37 -8.83 6.67
CA VAL A 165 16.53 -8.86 7.56
C VAL A 165 17.51 -10.00 7.20
N LEU A 166 16.99 -11.21 6.93
CA LEU A 166 17.81 -12.34 6.52
C LEU A 166 18.55 -12.08 5.21
N GLU A 167 17.91 -11.42 4.24
CA GLU A 167 18.60 -11.05 2.99
C GLU A 167 19.73 -10.05 3.26
N LEU A 168 19.49 -8.99 4.03
CA LEU A 168 20.55 -8.04 4.41
C LEU A 168 21.69 -8.73 5.17
N LYS A 169 21.36 -9.64 6.09
CA LYS A 169 22.37 -10.41 6.86
C LYS A 169 23.19 -11.34 5.98
N THR A 170 22.59 -11.87 4.92
CA THR A 170 23.29 -12.70 3.93
C THR A 170 24.25 -11.85 3.08
N LEU A 171 23.85 -10.63 2.72
CA LEU A 171 24.67 -9.69 1.94
C LEU A 171 25.81 -9.10 2.76
N ASN A 172 25.56 -8.79 4.03
CA ASN A 172 26.56 -8.30 4.96
C ASN A 172 26.42 -8.97 6.34
N PRO A 173 27.22 -10.02 6.62
CA PRO A 173 27.19 -10.72 7.91
C PRO A 173 27.60 -9.85 9.12
N SER A 174 28.23 -8.68 8.91
CA SER A 174 28.64 -7.78 9.99
C SER A 174 27.52 -6.86 10.49
N LEU A 175 26.35 -6.85 9.83
CA LEU A 175 25.19 -6.13 10.34
C LEU A 175 24.72 -6.73 11.66
N ASP A 176 24.45 -5.89 12.65
CA ASP A 176 23.89 -6.27 13.94
C ASP A 176 22.41 -5.88 13.99
N PHE A 177 21.52 -6.85 14.30
CA PHE A 177 20.08 -6.66 14.23
C PHE A 177 19.42 -6.78 15.60
N TRP A 178 18.61 -5.76 15.93
CA TRP A 178 17.59 -5.90 16.94
C TRP A 178 16.21 -5.93 16.28
N MET A 179 15.42 -6.99 16.55
CA MET A 179 14.09 -7.18 15.97
C MET A 179 13.04 -7.26 17.07
N ASP A 180 11.93 -6.56 16.90
CA ASP A 180 10.80 -6.61 17.81
C ASP A 180 9.45 -6.57 17.08
N ALA A 181 8.44 -7.21 17.67
CA ALA A 181 7.05 -7.20 17.21
C ALA A 181 6.09 -7.17 18.41
N SER A 182 6.53 -6.58 19.51
CA SER A 182 5.75 -6.46 20.75
C SER A 182 4.58 -5.48 20.58
N GLU A 183 3.64 -5.54 21.53
CA GLU A 183 2.51 -4.60 21.56
C GLU A 183 2.93 -3.19 21.98
N HIS A 184 4.09 -3.07 22.64
CA HIS A 184 4.65 -1.79 23.09
C HIS A 184 4.72 -0.74 21.97
N ASP A 185 5.13 -1.14 20.75
CA ASP A 185 5.33 -0.23 19.62
C ASP A 185 4.11 -0.09 18.70
N LEU A 186 3.01 -0.79 18.98
CA LEU A 186 1.82 -0.77 18.11
C LEU A 186 1.17 0.61 18.01
N TYR A 187 1.33 1.46 19.03
CA TYR A 187 0.73 2.80 19.04
C TYR A 187 1.22 3.70 17.90
N TYR A 188 2.40 3.43 17.33
CA TYR A 188 2.92 4.14 16.16
C TYR A 188 3.10 3.25 14.92
N ILE A 189 3.33 1.95 15.08
CA ILE A 189 3.48 0.99 13.96
C ILE A 189 2.16 0.78 13.20
N LYS A 190 1.02 0.94 13.88
CA LYS A 190 -0.34 0.86 13.32
C LYS A 190 -1.05 2.21 13.44
N SER A 191 -2.22 2.30 12.78
CA SER A 191 -3.15 3.40 13.01
C SER A 191 -3.55 3.45 14.49
N ASN A 192 -3.24 4.57 15.17
CA ASN A 192 -3.52 4.74 16.59
C ASN A 192 -5.00 5.08 16.80
N LYS A 193 -5.77 4.07 17.20
CA LYS A 193 -7.22 4.20 17.39
C LYS A 193 -7.61 5.04 18.61
N SER A 194 -6.70 5.29 19.55
CA SER A 194 -6.97 6.19 20.69
C SER A 194 -7.07 7.66 20.27
N ILE A 195 -6.55 8.03 19.08
CA ILE A 195 -6.70 9.38 18.54
C ILE A 195 -8.13 9.57 18.06
N VAL A 196 -8.79 10.56 18.65
CA VAL A 196 -10.14 10.96 18.28
C VAL A 196 -10.09 11.69 16.94
N VAL A 197 -10.78 11.16 15.95
CA VAL A 197 -10.96 11.84 14.67
C VAL A 197 -12.28 12.61 14.73
N PRO A 198 -12.28 13.93 14.54
CA PRO A 198 -13.51 14.71 14.56
C PRO A 198 -14.55 14.20 13.55
N ASP A 199 -15.82 14.24 13.95
CA ASP A 199 -16.91 13.89 13.03
C ASP A 199 -17.01 14.89 11.88
N ASN A 200 -17.48 14.39 10.73
CA ASN A 200 -17.64 15.18 9.54
C ASN A 200 -19.01 14.88 8.91
N ASP A 201 -19.90 15.88 8.84
CA ASP A 201 -21.27 15.74 8.32
C ASP A 201 -21.36 15.30 6.86
N THR A 202 -20.26 15.38 6.12
CA THR A 202 -20.21 14.94 4.72
C THR A 202 -19.87 13.46 4.55
N ASP A 203 -19.33 12.83 5.58
CA ASP A 203 -18.82 11.44 5.54
C ASP A 203 -19.92 10.44 5.14
N ASP A 204 -21.10 10.50 5.77
CA ASP A 204 -22.24 9.62 5.46
C ASP A 204 -22.71 9.76 4.01
N LYS A 205 -22.66 10.96 3.43
CA LYS A 205 -23.01 11.19 2.03
C LYS A 205 -21.98 10.55 1.10
N LEU A 206 -20.71 10.64 1.43
CA LEU A 206 -19.64 10.00 0.67
C LEU A 206 -19.74 8.47 0.74
N TYR A 207 -20.01 7.89 1.90
CA TYR A 207 -20.25 6.45 2.04
C TYR A 207 -21.46 5.97 1.24
N SER A 208 -22.56 6.77 1.24
CA SER A 208 -23.75 6.47 0.42
C SER A 208 -23.44 6.53 -1.08
N LYS A 209 -22.64 7.52 -1.52
CA LYS A 209 -22.17 7.66 -2.90
C LYS A 209 -21.26 6.48 -3.28
N LEU A 210 -20.32 6.11 -2.42
CA LEU A 210 -19.44 4.95 -2.60
C LEU A 210 -20.23 3.65 -2.74
N LYS A 211 -21.23 3.42 -1.90
CA LYS A 211 -22.08 2.22 -1.97
C LYS A 211 -22.73 2.09 -3.35
N LYS A 212 -23.35 3.18 -3.86
CA LYS A 212 -23.98 3.19 -5.19
C LYS A 212 -22.95 2.98 -6.30
N PHE A 213 -21.79 3.63 -6.20
CA PHE A 213 -20.71 3.47 -7.17
C PHE A 213 -20.21 2.02 -7.19
N ARG A 214 -19.93 1.42 -6.05
CA ARG A 214 -19.48 0.02 -5.95
C ARG A 214 -20.53 -0.97 -6.48
N GLN A 215 -21.81 -0.76 -6.19
CA GLN A 215 -22.90 -1.59 -6.74
C GLN A 215 -22.96 -1.53 -8.27
N LYS A 216 -22.69 -0.34 -8.86
CA LYS A 216 -22.59 -0.19 -10.32
C LYS A 216 -21.37 -0.93 -10.88
N MET A 217 -20.19 -0.76 -10.25
CA MET A 217 -18.92 -1.36 -10.70
C MET A 217 -18.92 -2.88 -10.56
N MET A 218 -19.54 -3.42 -9.50
CA MET A 218 -19.62 -4.86 -9.19
C MET A 218 -20.92 -5.50 -9.69
N ALA A 219 -21.43 -5.03 -10.83
CA ALA A 219 -22.53 -5.72 -11.51
C ALA A 219 -22.03 -7.05 -12.12
N TRP A 220 -22.94 -8.04 -12.23
CA TRP A 220 -22.59 -9.31 -12.88
C TRP A 220 -22.13 -9.09 -14.31
N THR A 221 -20.94 -9.59 -14.60
CA THR A 221 -20.34 -9.59 -15.93
C THR A 221 -21.00 -10.65 -16.84
N PRO A 222 -20.78 -10.58 -18.15
CA PRO A 222 -21.21 -11.65 -19.06
C PRO A 222 -20.69 -13.04 -18.64
N GLY A 223 -19.43 -13.14 -18.17
CA GLY A 223 -18.85 -14.39 -17.69
C GLY A 223 -19.53 -14.93 -16.44
N MET A 224 -19.88 -14.04 -15.48
CA MET A 224 -20.68 -14.46 -14.31
C MET A 224 -22.05 -14.98 -14.70
N LYS A 225 -22.74 -14.30 -15.61
CA LYS A 225 -24.04 -14.74 -16.10
C LYS A 225 -23.95 -16.09 -16.85
N ALA A 226 -22.88 -16.29 -17.62
CA ALA A 226 -22.65 -17.52 -18.37
C ALA A 226 -22.44 -18.77 -17.48
N MET A 227 -22.17 -18.59 -16.19
CA MET A 227 -22.11 -19.70 -15.24
C MET A 227 -23.48 -20.38 -15.02
N PHE A 228 -24.58 -19.70 -15.35
CA PHE A 228 -25.93 -20.16 -15.05
C PHE A 228 -26.74 -20.29 -16.33
N THR A 229 -27.55 -21.36 -16.42
CA THR A 229 -28.54 -21.54 -17.53
C THR A 229 -29.69 -20.55 -17.39
N ASP A 230 -29.96 -20.08 -16.18
CA ASP A 230 -30.96 -19.07 -15.84
C ASP A 230 -30.36 -18.08 -14.82
N PRO A 231 -29.67 -17.03 -15.31
CA PRO A 231 -29.04 -16.02 -14.42
C PRO A 231 -30.06 -15.21 -13.59
N GLU A 232 -31.27 -15.00 -14.11
CA GLU A 232 -32.33 -14.28 -13.40
C GLU A 232 -32.80 -15.09 -12.19
N ARG A 233 -33.03 -16.37 -12.38
CA ARG A 233 -33.35 -17.29 -11.29
C ARG A 233 -32.19 -17.39 -10.30
N ALA A 234 -30.92 -17.42 -10.75
CA ALA A 234 -29.77 -17.43 -9.87
C ALA A 234 -29.74 -16.17 -8.98
N ALA A 235 -30.06 -15.00 -9.53
CA ALA A 235 -30.12 -13.74 -8.79
C ALA A 235 -31.23 -13.66 -7.73
N THR A 236 -32.20 -14.61 -7.70
CA THR A 236 -33.19 -14.65 -6.62
C THR A 236 -32.69 -15.23 -5.30
N PHE A 237 -31.56 -15.95 -5.31
CA PHE A 237 -30.95 -16.55 -4.11
C PHE A 237 -29.45 -16.24 -3.97
N ILE A 238 -28.82 -15.65 -4.97
CA ILE A 238 -27.45 -15.15 -4.94
C ILE A 238 -27.52 -13.64 -5.04
N ASP A 239 -27.10 -12.91 -3.99
CA ASP A 239 -26.98 -11.46 -4.08
C ASP A 239 -25.90 -11.05 -5.10
N PRO A 240 -26.26 -10.37 -6.20
CA PRO A 240 -25.34 -10.13 -7.31
C PRO A 240 -24.11 -9.31 -6.91
N TYR A 241 -24.30 -8.31 -6.05
CA TYR A 241 -23.21 -7.47 -5.60
C TYR A 241 -22.21 -8.24 -4.74
N THR A 242 -22.70 -8.91 -3.70
CA THR A 242 -21.85 -9.69 -2.78
C THR A 242 -21.10 -10.79 -3.52
N PHE A 243 -21.76 -11.48 -4.46
CA PHE A 243 -21.12 -12.53 -5.26
C PHE A 243 -20.01 -11.97 -6.14
N ALA A 244 -20.25 -10.85 -6.84
CA ALA A 244 -19.23 -10.23 -7.69
C ALA A 244 -18.05 -9.67 -6.86
N ASP A 245 -18.32 -9.06 -5.70
CA ASP A 245 -17.29 -8.56 -4.79
C ASP A 245 -16.43 -9.70 -4.22
N ASP A 246 -17.05 -10.80 -3.80
CA ASP A 246 -16.34 -11.98 -3.32
C ASP A 246 -15.49 -12.63 -4.41
N MET A 247 -16.05 -12.79 -5.60
CA MET A 247 -15.32 -13.31 -6.76
C MET A 247 -14.13 -12.44 -7.14
N TYR A 248 -14.28 -11.09 -7.10
CA TYR A 248 -13.18 -10.18 -7.38
C TYR A 248 -12.05 -10.30 -6.34
N ASN A 249 -12.39 -10.38 -5.06
CA ASN A 249 -11.37 -10.59 -4.02
C ASN A 249 -10.59 -11.90 -4.24
N ILE A 250 -11.29 -12.98 -4.63
CA ILE A 250 -10.65 -14.26 -4.95
C ILE A 250 -9.77 -14.10 -6.20
N ALA A 251 -10.27 -13.48 -7.28
CA ALA A 251 -9.50 -13.28 -8.51
C ALA A 251 -8.22 -12.46 -8.26
N ALA A 252 -8.34 -11.37 -7.49
CA ALA A 252 -7.21 -10.52 -7.12
C ALA A 252 -6.17 -11.26 -6.26
N ASP A 253 -6.63 -12.12 -5.32
CA ASP A 253 -5.73 -12.89 -4.45
C ASP A 253 -4.94 -13.97 -5.22
N MET A 254 -5.45 -14.46 -6.34
CA MET A 254 -4.74 -15.45 -7.17
C MET A 254 -3.40 -14.91 -7.72
N TYR A 255 -3.27 -13.62 -7.89
CA TYR A 255 -1.97 -13.00 -8.24
C TYR A 255 -0.96 -13.04 -7.09
N CYS A 256 -1.40 -13.28 -5.85
CA CYS A 256 -0.51 -13.50 -4.70
C CYS A 256 -0.01 -14.96 -4.55
N VAL A 257 -0.63 -15.91 -5.27
CA VAL A 257 -0.30 -17.34 -5.28
C VAL A 257 -0.15 -17.89 -6.71
N PRO A 258 0.71 -17.28 -7.54
CA PRO A 258 0.81 -17.60 -8.97
C PRO A 258 1.19 -19.07 -9.23
N GLU A 259 1.87 -19.71 -8.29
CA GLU A 259 2.28 -21.11 -8.40
C GLU A 259 1.09 -22.08 -8.43
N LEU A 260 -0.09 -21.65 -7.96
CA LEU A 260 -1.31 -22.46 -8.01
C LEU A 260 -1.86 -22.61 -9.45
N GLY A 261 -1.54 -21.66 -10.34
CA GLY A 261 -1.99 -21.68 -11.75
C GLY A 261 -3.51 -21.57 -11.93
N VAL A 262 -4.21 -20.98 -10.97
CA VAL A 262 -5.67 -20.73 -11.01
C VAL A 262 -5.92 -19.24 -11.24
N HIS A 263 -6.77 -18.92 -12.22
CA HIS A 263 -7.16 -17.56 -12.57
C HIS A 263 -8.67 -17.47 -12.76
N PHE A 264 -9.22 -16.24 -12.68
CA PHE A 264 -10.64 -15.95 -12.85
C PHE A 264 -10.90 -14.74 -13.75
N ASP A 265 -9.90 -14.31 -14.52
CA ASP A 265 -10.00 -13.17 -15.43
C ASP A 265 -11.07 -13.38 -16.50
N ASP A 266 -11.26 -14.63 -16.95
CA ASP A 266 -12.31 -15.04 -17.86
C ASP A 266 -13.74 -14.86 -17.30
N VAL A 267 -13.89 -14.90 -15.97
CA VAL A 267 -15.18 -14.66 -15.30
C VAL A 267 -15.54 -13.18 -15.34
N PHE A 268 -14.55 -12.32 -15.26
CA PHE A 268 -14.73 -10.86 -15.22
C PHE A 268 -14.69 -10.25 -16.63
N GLY A 269 -13.81 -10.75 -17.48
CA GLY A 269 -13.36 -10.04 -18.67
C GLY A 269 -12.62 -8.75 -18.33
N GLU A 270 -12.05 -8.09 -19.31
CA GLU A 270 -11.26 -6.88 -19.14
C GLU A 270 -12.02 -5.79 -18.37
N GLU A 271 -13.22 -5.43 -18.81
CA GLU A 271 -14.03 -4.38 -18.18
C GLU A 271 -14.43 -4.72 -16.74
N GLY A 272 -14.74 -5.99 -16.46
CA GLY A 272 -15.10 -6.43 -15.11
C GLY A 272 -13.94 -6.31 -14.14
N MET A 273 -12.73 -6.69 -14.55
CA MET A 273 -11.52 -6.53 -13.73
C MET A 273 -11.18 -5.05 -13.49
N ILE A 274 -11.24 -4.21 -14.53
CA ILE A 274 -11.06 -2.76 -14.42
C ILE A 274 -12.08 -2.13 -13.47
N ASN A 275 -13.36 -2.53 -13.57
CA ASN A 275 -14.40 -2.03 -12.68
C ASN A 275 -14.20 -2.49 -11.23
N GLY A 276 -13.71 -3.70 -11.01
CA GLY A 276 -13.28 -4.18 -9.70
C GLY A 276 -12.17 -3.30 -9.10
N PHE A 277 -11.11 -3.04 -9.87
CA PHE A 277 -10.06 -2.11 -9.48
C PHE A 277 -10.62 -0.73 -9.13
N ARG A 278 -11.45 -0.12 -9.99
CA ARG A 278 -12.05 1.21 -9.75
C ARG A 278 -12.89 1.25 -8.48
N SER A 279 -13.64 0.19 -8.22
CA SER A 279 -14.45 0.00 -7.01
C SER A 279 -13.59 0.06 -5.74
N TYR A 280 -12.49 -0.70 -5.71
CA TYR A 280 -11.58 -0.74 -4.57
C TYR A 280 -10.71 0.52 -4.46
N ASN A 281 -10.31 1.11 -5.58
CA ASN A 281 -9.58 2.38 -5.60
C ASN A 281 -10.38 3.51 -4.91
N ALA A 282 -11.68 3.61 -5.22
CA ALA A 282 -12.55 4.59 -4.57
C ALA A 282 -12.80 4.26 -3.08
N ALA A 283 -12.95 2.97 -2.77
CA ALA A 283 -13.15 2.50 -1.41
C ALA A 283 -11.94 2.83 -0.50
N TRP A 284 -10.74 2.51 -0.94
CA TRP A 284 -9.51 2.81 -0.19
C TRP A 284 -9.29 4.32 0.01
N CYS A 285 -9.56 5.14 -1.02
CA CYS A 285 -9.45 6.59 -0.90
C CYS A 285 -10.38 7.15 0.19
N LEU A 286 -11.63 6.66 0.27
CA LEU A 286 -12.57 7.10 1.30
C LEU A 286 -12.27 6.49 2.67
N TRP A 287 -11.99 5.18 2.76
CA TRP A 287 -11.78 4.48 4.04
C TRP A 287 -10.59 5.03 4.83
N GLU A 288 -9.54 5.44 4.15
CA GLU A 288 -8.35 6.01 4.78
C GLU A 288 -8.42 7.55 4.95
N GLY A 289 -9.57 8.16 4.64
CA GLY A 289 -9.80 9.59 4.85
C GLY A 289 -9.08 10.52 3.86
N LEU A 290 -8.78 10.03 2.65
CA LEU A 290 -8.00 10.76 1.64
C LEU A 290 -8.88 11.44 0.58
N MET A 291 -10.17 11.15 0.58
CA MET A 291 -11.14 11.78 -0.31
C MET A 291 -11.54 13.14 0.26
N PRO A 292 -11.61 14.22 -0.55
CA PRO A 292 -12.07 15.52 -0.09
C PRO A 292 -13.45 15.42 0.59
N GLY A 293 -13.55 15.95 1.81
CA GLY A 293 -14.76 15.87 2.63
C GLY A 293 -14.93 14.56 3.39
N ALA A 294 -13.99 13.63 3.33
CA ALA A 294 -13.96 12.46 4.20
C ALA A 294 -13.48 12.81 5.62
N LYS A 295 -13.80 11.96 6.57
CA LYS A 295 -13.27 12.03 7.95
C LYS A 295 -11.75 11.85 7.91
N ALA A 296 -10.99 12.77 8.49
CA ALA A 296 -9.53 12.84 8.41
C ALA A 296 -8.84 11.74 9.27
N SER A 297 -9.09 10.48 8.99
CA SER A 297 -8.54 9.34 9.74
C SER A 297 -7.01 9.19 9.63
N ASN A 298 -6.38 9.82 8.65
CA ASN A 298 -4.93 9.88 8.43
C ASN A 298 -4.16 10.47 9.63
N ILE A 299 -4.78 11.36 10.46
CA ILE A 299 -4.15 11.92 11.67
C ILE A 299 -3.77 10.83 12.69
N ARG A 300 -4.42 9.68 12.65
CA ARG A 300 -4.10 8.52 13.50
C ARG A 300 -2.68 7.97 13.27
N LEU A 301 -2.01 8.42 12.22
CA LEU A 301 -0.62 8.06 11.92
C LEU A 301 0.40 9.16 12.25
N TYR A 302 -0.04 10.26 12.86
CA TYR A 302 0.91 11.28 13.33
C TYR A 302 1.91 10.75 14.38
N PRO A 303 1.59 9.78 15.26
CA PRO A 303 2.63 9.16 16.09
C PRO A 303 3.72 8.44 15.30
N LEU A 304 3.41 7.84 14.14
CA LEU A 304 4.41 7.26 13.27
C LEU A 304 5.24 8.34 12.57
N LEU A 305 4.60 9.40 12.08
CA LEU A 305 5.30 10.55 11.50
C LEU A 305 6.26 11.16 12.52
N GLN A 306 5.81 11.38 13.76
CA GLN A 306 6.65 11.86 14.86
C GLN A 306 7.85 10.93 15.10
N ASN A 307 7.62 9.61 15.11
CA ASN A 307 8.70 8.63 15.29
C ASN A 307 9.73 8.66 14.14
N PHE A 308 9.32 8.94 12.88
CA PHE A 308 10.25 9.17 11.77
C PHE A 308 11.15 10.37 12.03
N LEU A 309 10.59 11.48 12.55
CA LEU A 309 11.32 12.72 12.82
C LEU A 309 12.27 12.54 14.00
N ASP A 310 11.79 12.00 15.12
CA ASP A 310 12.56 11.88 16.37
C ASP A 310 13.75 10.94 16.21
N GLU A 311 13.56 9.76 15.61
CA GLU A 311 14.67 8.82 15.40
C GLU A 311 15.70 9.36 14.38
N ALA A 312 15.28 10.17 13.40
CA ALA A 312 16.23 10.85 12.51
C ALA A 312 17.06 11.89 13.25
N ASP A 313 16.42 12.75 14.06
CA ASP A 313 17.10 13.77 14.86
C ASP A 313 18.07 13.13 15.88
N GLU A 314 17.72 12.00 16.51
CA GLU A 314 18.60 11.24 17.41
C GLU A 314 19.87 10.75 16.68
N VAL A 315 19.73 10.17 15.49
CA VAL A 315 20.87 9.68 14.70
C VAL A 315 21.75 10.83 14.24
N ILE A 316 21.17 11.95 13.82
CA ILE A 316 21.88 13.17 13.41
C ILE A 316 22.67 13.73 14.62
N ALA A 317 22.02 13.91 15.76
CA ALA A 317 22.62 14.47 16.95
C ALA A 317 23.77 13.61 17.51
N SER A 318 23.68 12.30 17.39
CA SER A 318 24.74 11.37 17.81
C SER A 318 25.94 11.35 16.86
N GLY A 319 25.85 11.96 15.67
CA GLY A 319 26.84 11.81 14.60
C GLY A 319 26.94 10.38 14.05
N GLY A 320 26.01 9.51 14.45
CA GLY A 320 25.99 8.10 14.11
C GLY A 320 25.56 7.80 12.68
N CYS A 321 25.37 6.52 12.42
CA CYS A 321 24.73 6.00 11.21
C CYS A 321 23.87 4.81 11.59
N GLY A 322 22.85 4.50 10.76
CA GLY A 322 21.94 3.43 11.10
C GLY A 322 20.99 3.04 9.96
N LEU A 323 20.27 1.94 10.20
CA LEU A 323 19.15 1.51 9.39
C LEU A 323 17.96 1.23 10.30
N ARG A 324 16.88 1.96 10.08
CA ARG A 324 15.63 1.81 10.82
C ARG A 324 14.57 1.19 9.92
N LEU A 325 14.15 -0.01 10.24
CA LEU A 325 13.15 -0.76 9.48
C LEU A 325 11.85 -0.87 10.29
N ARG A 326 10.72 -0.51 9.66
CA ARG A 326 9.38 -0.70 10.23
C ARG A 326 8.54 -1.47 9.24
N PHE A 327 7.72 -2.40 9.73
CA PHE A 327 6.87 -3.24 8.89
C PHE A 327 5.43 -3.25 9.40
N GLY A 328 4.47 -3.14 8.47
CA GLY A 328 3.05 -3.12 8.81
C GLY A 328 2.14 -3.38 7.62
N HIS A 329 1.23 -2.46 7.36
CA HIS A 329 0.05 -2.68 6.52
C HIS A 329 -0.15 -1.59 5.46
N ASP A 330 -0.98 -1.91 4.45
CA ASP A 330 -1.49 -0.97 3.44
C ASP A 330 -2.22 0.23 4.06
N SER A 331 -3.04 -0.01 5.09
CA SER A 331 -3.74 1.03 5.87
C SER A 331 -2.82 1.95 6.70
N VAL A 332 -1.51 1.75 6.62
CA VAL A 332 -0.49 2.66 7.17
C VAL A 332 0.29 3.33 6.06
N VAL A 333 0.78 2.54 5.08
CA VAL A 333 1.56 3.11 3.96
C VAL A 333 0.76 4.16 3.20
N LEU A 334 -0.53 3.89 2.91
CA LEU A 334 -1.37 4.79 2.12
C LEU A 334 -1.58 6.15 2.80
N PRO A 335 -2.12 6.23 4.04
CA PRO A 335 -2.28 7.53 4.69
C PRO A 335 -0.94 8.16 5.13
N MET A 336 0.16 7.40 5.29
CA MET A 336 1.48 8.00 5.49
C MET A 336 2.00 8.68 4.22
N ALA A 337 1.79 8.10 3.02
CA ALA A 337 2.10 8.76 1.77
C ALA A 337 1.31 10.08 1.61
N PHE A 338 0.04 10.09 2.05
CA PHE A 338 -0.77 11.31 2.11
C PHE A 338 -0.21 12.32 3.12
N ASN A 339 0.16 11.89 4.33
CA ASN A 339 0.73 12.77 5.36
C ASN A 339 2.07 13.36 4.93
N PHE A 340 2.89 12.63 4.19
CA PHE A 340 4.09 13.17 3.55
C PHE A 340 3.79 14.10 2.37
N GLY A 341 2.54 14.17 1.91
CA GLY A 341 2.15 15.01 0.79
C GLY A 341 2.64 14.51 -0.56
N PHE A 342 2.86 13.19 -0.71
CA PHE A 342 3.29 12.62 -1.99
C PHE A 342 2.24 12.90 -3.08
N PRO A 343 2.64 13.37 -4.27
CA PRO A 343 1.72 13.79 -5.33
C PRO A 343 0.69 12.71 -5.71
N GLU A 344 1.10 11.45 -5.68
CA GLU A 344 0.25 10.31 -6.01
C GLU A 344 -0.86 10.08 -4.97
N ALA A 345 -0.66 10.53 -3.72
CA ALA A 345 -1.58 10.30 -2.61
C ALA A 345 -2.54 11.47 -2.36
N VAL A 346 -2.11 12.72 -2.62
CA VAL A 346 -2.88 13.93 -2.25
C VAL A 346 -3.90 14.38 -3.31
N ASN A 347 -3.92 13.74 -4.47
CA ASN A 347 -4.80 14.11 -5.60
C ASN A 347 -6.12 13.34 -5.61
N GLY A 348 -6.62 12.90 -4.45
CA GLY A 348 -7.94 12.30 -4.31
C GLY A 348 -9.05 13.29 -4.73
N THR A 349 -10.13 12.76 -5.30
CA THR A 349 -11.34 13.52 -5.67
C THR A 349 -12.58 12.74 -5.28
N ASP A 350 -13.69 13.45 -5.03
CA ASP A 350 -14.99 12.84 -4.78
C ASP A 350 -15.72 12.42 -6.08
N ASP A 351 -15.15 12.73 -7.25
CA ASP A 351 -15.57 12.17 -8.55
C ASP A 351 -15.03 10.75 -8.72
N MET A 352 -15.75 9.77 -8.14
CA MET A 352 -15.33 8.36 -8.14
C MET A 352 -15.20 7.77 -9.54
N GLU A 353 -15.90 8.31 -10.53
CA GLU A 353 -15.81 7.85 -11.94
C GLU A 353 -14.44 8.15 -12.55
N ASN A 354 -13.83 9.27 -12.19
CA ASN A 354 -12.56 9.73 -12.73
C ASN A 354 -11.41 9.65 -11.71
N LEU A 355 -11.63 9.17 -10.50
CA LEU A 355 -10.63 9.12 -9.42
C LEU A 355 -9.33 8.41 -9.85
N HIS A 356 -9.42 7.34 -10.63
CA HIS A 356 -8.27 6.56 -11.12
C HIS A 356 -7.29 7.38 -12.00
N LYS A 357 -7.71 8.56 -12.46
CA LYS A 357 -6.86 9.48 -13.25
C LYS A 357 -5.93 10.34 -12.38
N SER A 358 -6.18 10.42 -11.08
CA SER A 358 -5.41 11.27 -10.17
C SER A 358 -4.97 10.57 -8.90
N PHE A 359 -5.58 9.43 -8.56
CA PHE A 359 -5.27 8.62 -7.38
C PHE A 359 -5.34 7.14 -7.73
N SER A 360 -4.34 6.37 -7.34
CA SER A 360 -4.28 4.95 -7.65
C SER A 360 -3.63 4.14 -6.54
N ILE A 361 -4.42 3.25 -5.90
CA ILE A 361 -3.91 2.30 -4.91
C ILE A 361 -2.84 1.36 -5.49
N LEU A 362 -2.90 1.09 -6.78
CA LEU A 362 -1.90 0.32 -7.50
C LEU A 362 -0.50 0.95 -7.42
N ARG A 363 -0.42 2.29 -7.47
CA ARG A 363 0.84 3.03 -7.38
C ARG A 363 1.34 3.17 -5.94
N LEU A 364 0.40 3.24 -5.00
CA LEU A 364 0.67 3.58 -3.61
C LEU A 364 0.85 2.34 -2.72
N ILE A 365 -0.04 1.37 -2.84
CA ILE A 365 -0.07 0.23 -1.92
C ILE A 365 -0.15 -1.14 -2.62
N PRO A 366 0.67 -1.45 -3.64
CA PRO A 366 0.83 -2.83 -4.07
C PRO A 366 1.34 -3.70 -2.91
N MET A 367 1.36 -5.02 -3.06
CA MET A 367 2.00 -5.89 -2.06
C MET A 367 3.46 -5.48 -1.83
N ALA A 368 3.93 -5.53 -0.59
CA ALA A 368 5.27 -5.09 -0.15
C ALA A 368 5.58 -3.58 -0.38
N ALA A 369 4.56 -2.76 -0.62
CA ALA A 369 4.74 -1.30 -0.77
C ALA A 369 5.54 -0.70 0.38
N ASN A 370 6.36 0.31 0.09
CA ASN A 370 7.21 0.91 1.11
C ASN A 370 7.49 2.39 0.87
N ILE A 371 7.80 3.08 1.97
CA ILE A 371 8.30 4.44 2.03
C ILE A 371 9.71 4.38 2.61
N GLN A 372 10.65 5.10 2.00
CA GLN A 372 12.02 5.22 2.49
C GLN A 372 12.42 6.69 2.54
N LEU A 373 13.02 7.09 3.64
CA LEU A 373 13.71 8.36 3.80
C LEU A 373 15.21 8.04 3.89
N VAL A 374 15.99 8.57 2.96
CA VAL A 374 17.43 8.34 2.90
C VAL A 374 18.15 9.64 3.21
N PHE A 375 18.98 9.62 4.23
CA PHE A 375 19.66 10.79 4.77
C PHE A 375 21.12 10.82 4.33
N PHE A 376 21.58 12.01 3.98
CA PHE A 376 22.92 12.26 3.47
C PHE A 376 23.58 13.37 4.28
N ARG A 377 24.88 13.20 4.58
CA ARG A 377 25.71 14.22 5.23
C ARG A 377 26.98 14.46 4.45
N LYS A 378 27.54 15.63 4.62
CA LYS A 378 28.83 16.04 4.06
C LYS A 378 29.80 16.37 5.19
N GLU A 379 31.04 15.88 5.09
CA GLU A 379 32.08 16.19 6.07
C GLU A 379 32.33 17.71 6.18
N GLY A 380 32.36 18.21 7.40
CA GLY A 380 32.56 19.66 7.68
C GLY A 380 31.33 20.54 7.40
N SER A 381 30.16 19.95 7.22
CA SER A 381 28.87 20.66 7.05
C SER A 381 27.86 20.17 8.08
N ASP A 382 27.13 21.11 8.68
CA ASP A 382 25.97 20.79 9.55
C ASP A 382 24.69 20.57 8.75
N ASP A 383 24.73 20.80 7.42
CA ASP A 383 23.58 20.61 6.54
C ASP A 383 23.35 19.12 6.25
N ILE A 384 22.17 18.65 6.55
CA ILE A 384 21.70 17.28 6.30
C ILE A 384 20.67 17.30 5.19
N LEU A 385 20.88 16.46 4.19
CA LEU A 385 19.91 16.28 3.11
C LEU A 385 19.13 14.99 3.30
N VAL A 386 17.86 15.00 2.91
CA VAL A 386 16.99 13.82 2.89
C VAL A 386 16.33 13.66 1.52
N LYS A 387 16.21 12.42 1.08
CA LYS A 387 15.49 12.03 -0.13
C LYS A 387 14.33 11.11 0.23
N PHE A 388 13.17 11.31 -0.40
CA PHE A 388 11.97 10.50 -0.20
C PHE A 388 11.77 9.55 -1.36
N LEU A 389 11.48 8.28 -1.02
CA LEU A 389 11.15 7.25 -2.00
C LEU A 389 9.78 6.64 -1.68
N MET A 390 8.95 6.52 -2.70
CA MET A 390 7.71 5.74 -2.68
C MET A 390 7.88 4.52 -3.58
N ASN A 391 7.78 3.31 -3.01
CA ASN A 391 8.03 2.06 -3.73
C ASN A 391 9.37 2.09 -4.49
N GLU A 392 10.43 2.55 -3.81
CA GLU A 392 11.81 2.69 -4.31
C GLU A 392 12.00 3.70 -5.48
N ASN A 393 10.96 4.49 -5.82
CA ASN A 393 11.06 5.58 -6.79
C ASN A 393 11.10 6.92 -6.05
N GLU A 394 11.91 7.86 -6.55
CA GLU A 394 11.99 9.22 -6.01
C GLU A 394 10.65 9.92 -6.13
N THR A 395 10.22 10.54 -5.04
CA THR A 395 8.98 11.31 -4.98
C THR A 395 9.22 12.69 -4.34
N SER A 396 8.34 13.66 -4.66
CA SER A 396 8.41 14.99 -4.08
C SER A 396 7.52 15.10 -2.84
N ILE A 397 7.86 16.06 -1.99
CA ILE A 397 7.05 16.51 -0.84
C ILE A 397 6.67 17.98 -1.03
N PRO A 398 5.65 18.52 -0.32
CA PRO A 398 5.16 19.88 -0.51
C PRO A 398 6.06 20.94 0.16
N ILE A 399 7.37 20.83 -0.02
CA ILE A 399 8.39 21.73 0.50
C ILE A 399 9.28 22.17 -0.66
N ASP A 400 9.51 23.46 -0.80
CA ASP A 400 10.44 23.97 -1.78
C ASP A 400 11.88 23.58 -1.44
N THR A 401 12.67 23.25 -2.46
CA THR A 401 14.09 22.92 -2.32
C THR A 401 14.86 23.40 -3.53
N ASP A 402 16.12 23.76 -3.33
CA ASP A 402 17.06 24.16 -4.39
C ASP A 402 17.89 22.99 -4.93
N CYS A 403 17.74 21.79 -4.32
CA CYS A 403 18.52 20.59 -4.64
C CYS A 403 17.68 19.33 -4.93
N TYR A 404 16.46 19.45 -5.50
CA TYR A 404 15.61 18.30 -5.82
C TYR A 404 16.39 17.18 -6.55
N PRO A 405 16.21 15.91 -6.16
CA PRO A 405 15.19 15.32 -5.28
C PRO A 405 15.60 15.28 -3.79
N PHE A 406 16.55 16.06 -3.38
CA PHE A 406 16.98 16.21 -1.99
C PHE A 406 16.28 17.42 -1.36
N TYR A 407 16.13 17.35 -0.03
CA TYR A 407 15.54 18.40 0.79
C TYR A 407 16.40 18.63 2.01
N HIS A 408 16.54 19.88 2.46
CA HIS A 408 17.22 20.19 3.71
C HIS A 408 16.41 19.69 4.90
N TRP A 409 17.02 18.84 5.73
CA TRP A 409 16.32 18.21 6.84
C TRP A 409 15.73 19.20 7.83
N SER A 410 16.40 20.33 8.08
CA SER A 410 15.89 21.40 8.93
C SER A 410 14.52 21.92 8.49
N ASP A 411 14.29 22.06 7.19
CA ASP A 411 13.02 22.51 6.64
C ASP A 411 11.96 21.41 6.69
N VAL A 412 12.36 20.16 6.40
CA VAL A 412 11.50 18.98 6.47
C VAL A 412 11.03 18.75 7.91
N SER A 413 11.96 18.70 8.87
CA SER A 413 11.64 18.46 10.28
C SER A 413 10.70 19.54 10.82
N ARG A 414 10.99 20.83 10.55
CA ARG A 414 10.13 21.95 10.93
C ARG A 414 8.72 21.81 10.36
N TYR A 415 8.59 21.61 9.05
CA TYR A 415 7.31 21.54 8.36
C TYR A 415 6.39 20.44 8.96
N TYR A 416 6.92 19.24 9.14
CA TYR A 416 6.08 18.15 9.66
C TYR A 416 5.82 18.25 11.16
N ARG A 417 6.72 18.83 11.96
CA ARG A 417 6.47 19.12 13.38
C ARG A 417 5.37 20.17 13.54
N ASP A 418 5.40 21.25 12.76
CA ASP A 418 4.36 22.29 12.75
C ASP A 418 3.00 21.69 12.34
N MET A 419 2.98 20.77 11.35
CA MET A 419 1.77 20.07 10.94
C MET A 419 1.20 19.19 12.07
N ILE A 420 2.04 18.44 12.78
CA ILE A 420 1.60 17.60 13.91
C ILE A 420 1.06 18.47 15.05
N GLU A 421 1.78 19.52 15.41
CA GLU A 421 1.39 20.44 16.48
C GLU A 421 0.07 21.14 16.18
N SER A 422 -0.12 21.62 14.95
CA SER A 422 -1.34 22.31 14.53
C SER A 422 -2.59 21.41 14.49
N ALA A 423 -2.41 20.10 14.48
CA ALA A 423 -3.53 19.16 14.51
C ALA A 423 -4.21 19.05 15.88
N HIS A 424 -3.57 19.50 16.96
CA HIS A 424 -4.12 19.46 18.31
C HIS A 424 -4.78 18.12 18.67
N LEU A 425 -4.01 17.02 18.53
CA LEU A 425 -4.51 15.66 18.71
C LEU A 425 -5.18 15.47 20.06
N THR A 426 -6.39 14.90 20.04
CA THR A 426 -7.13 14.51 21.24
C THR A 426 -7.14 12.98 21.34
N TYR A 427 -6.93 12.45 22.54
CA TYR A 427 -6.89 11.02 22.81
C TYR A 427 -8.12 10.61 23.63
N GLN A 428 -8.65 9.42 23.33
CA GLN A 428 -9.66 8.78 24.20
C GLN A 428 -8.99 8.46 25.55
N THR A 429 -9.65 8.79 26.63
CA THR A 429 -9.27 8.26 27.95
C THR A 429 -9.52 6.75 27.93
N PRO A 430 -8.57 5.92 28.38
CA PRO A 430 -8.87 4.50 28.61
C PRO A 430 -10.07 4.39 29.55
N ASP A 431 -11.05 3.58 29.18
CA ASP A 431 -12.11 3.21 30.13
C ASP A 431 -11.45 2.50 31.31
N GLU A 432 -11.75 2.94 32.54
CA GLU A 432 -11.16 2.39 33.77
C GLU A 432 -11.61 0.93 34.07
N ASP A 433 -12.37 0.31 33.16
CA ASP A 433 -13.03 -1.00 33.35
C ASP A 433 -12.36 -2.17 32.59
N ASP A 434 -11.19 -2.01 31.97
CA ASP A 434 -10.47 -3.09 31.30
C ASP A 434 -9.19 -3.52 32.05
N ASP A 435 -9.33 -3.92 33.32
CA ASP A 435 -8.34 -4.70 34.07
C ASP A 435 -8.78 -6.19 34.23
#